data_289c0518c5f79431dd7075f4269de9e0
#
_entry.id   289c0518c5f79431dd7075f4269de9e0
#
_cell.length_a   1.000
_cell.length_b   1.000
_cell.length_c   1.000
_cell.angle_alpha   90.00
_cell.angle_beta   90.00
_cell.angle_gamma   90.00
#
_symmetry.space_group_name_H-M   'P 1'
#
loop_
_entity.id
_entity.type
_entity.pdbx_description
1 polymer ?
#
loop_
_entity_poly.entity_id
_entity_poly.type
_entity_poly.pdbx_seq_one_letter_code
_entity_poly.pdbx_strand_id
1 'polypeptide(L)'
;QLIASYLLEGTRRHFSEDGAASDVLEIGEATQWQNSEETTLSEIRYRAQAENGAVWDVVAAAGVFFEDINELELKNGVTVLERTRDATVQTESMRLYMDQKRAQGEQEVVMTSRSSRTTGSAFELDLQSSVATLKGDVKTEYE
;
A
#
# COMPACT_ATOMS: atom_id res chain seq x y z
N GLN A 1 -3.90 -26.92 8.72
CA GLN A 1 -4.91 -25.87 8.77
C GLN A 1 -5.76 -25.95 7.50
N LEU A 2 -7.07 -25.90 7.66
CA LEU A 2 -8.02 -26.04 6.56
C LEU A 2 -8.38 -24.69 5.95
N ILE A 3 -8.55 -24.69 4.63
CA ILE A 3 -9.00 -23.51 3.90
C ILE A 3 -10.51 -23.35 4.07
N ALA A 4 -10.95 -22.16 4.48
CA ALA A 4 -12.37 -21.83 4.58
C ALA A 4 -12.92 -21.32 3.23
N SER A 5 -12.13 -20.52 2.50
CA SER A 5 -12.51 -20.01 1.19
C SER A 5 -11.28 -19.69 0.36
N TYR A 6 -11.47 -19.67 -0.96
CA TYR A 6 -10.42 -19.39 -1.93
C TYR A 6 -11.00 -18.54 -3.05
N LEU A 7 -10.30 -17.49 -3.44
CA LEU A 7 -10.75 -16.57 -4.47
C LEU A 7 -9.63 -16.33 -5.47
N LEU A 8 -9.96 -16.39 -6.75
CA LEU A 8 -9.09 -15.98 -7.85
C LEU A 8 -9.63 -14.69 -8.44
N GLU A 9 -8.75 -13.70 -8.57
CA GLU A 9 -9.05 -12.40 -9.17
C GLU A 9 -10.23 -11.67 -8.50
N GLY A 10 -9.93 -10.92 -7.48
CA GLY A 10 -10.93 -10.13 -6.75
C GLY A 10 -10.67 -8.64 -6.87
N THR A 11 -11.74 -7.86 -6.78
CA THR A 11 -11.68 -6.39 -6.76
C THR A 11 -12.62 -5.87 -5.69
N ARG A 12 -12.13 -4.94 -4.88
CA ARG A 12 -12.93 -4.25 -3.88
C ARG A 12 -12.79 -2.74 -4.09
N ARG A 13 -13.93 -2.05 -4.19
CA ARG A 13 -13.98 -0.61 -4.36
C ARG A 13 -14.59 0.05 -3.13
N HIS A 14 -14.01 1.15 -2.72
CA HIS A 14 -14.54 1.98 -1.67
C HIS A 14 -14.89 3.34 -2.26
N PHE A 15 -16.10 3.82 -1.97
CA PHE A 15 -16.62 5.06 -2.54
C PHE A 15 -16.70 6.15 -1.47
N SER A 16 -16.41 7.39 -1.86
CA SER A 16 -16.61 8.54 -1.02
C SER A 16 -18.10 8.93 -1.01
N GLU A 17 -18.46 9.87 -0.13
CA GLU A 17 -19.85 10.32 0.01
C GLU A 17 -20.43 10.92 -1.26
N ASP A 18 -19.60 11.50 -2.13
CA ASP A 18 -20.03 12.07 -3.40
C ASP A 18 -20.20 11.01 -4.52
N GLY A 19 -19.98 9.74 -4.21
CA GLY A 19 -20.14 8.65 -5.17
C GLY A 19 -18.91 8.32 -6.00
N ALA A 20 -17.82 9.07 -5.89
CA ALA A 20 -16.58 8.76 -6.59
C ALA A 20 -15.82 7.65 -5.86
N ALA A 21 -15.17 6.76 -6.60
CA ALA A 21 -14.33 5.72 -6.00
C ALA A 21 -13.10 6.37 -5.37
N SER A 22 -12.93 6.22 -4.05
CA SER A 22 -11.80 6.78 -3.33
C SER A 22 -10.62 5.82 -3.31
N ASP A 23 -10.87 4.52 -3.33
CA ASP A 23 -9.81 3.53 -3.46
C ASP A 23 -10.32 2.26 -4.13
N VAL A 24 -9.38 1.50 -4.68
CA VAL A 24 -9.66 0.22 -5.34
C VAL A 24 -8.56 -0.77 -4.93
N LEU A 25 -8.96 -1.92 -4.41
CA LEU A 25 -8.06 -3.02 -4.10
C LEU A 25 -8.30 -4.16 -5.09
N GLU A 26 -7.26 -4.56 -5.81
CA GLU A 26 -7.30 -5.69 -6.73
C GLU A 26 -6.34 -6.77 -6.22
N ILE A 27 -6.76 -8.01 -6.25
CA ILE A 27 -5.96 -9.14 -5.80
C ILE A 27 -6.01 -10.27 -6.83
N GLY A 28 -4.90 -10.98 -7.02
CA GLY A 28 -4.85 -12.16 -7.87
C GLY A 28 -5.43 -13.38 -7.18
N GLU A 29 -5.01 -13.61 -5.94
CA GLU A 29 -5.48 -14.75 -5.15
C GLU A 29 -5.72 -14.34 -3.71
N ALA A 30 -6.72 -14.94 -3.08
CA ALA A 30 -6.99 -14.78 -1.66
C ALA A 30 -7.36 -16.13 -1.06
N THR A 31 -6.80 -16.45 0.09
CA THR A 31 -7.10 -17.65 0.84
C THR A 31 -7.45 -17.28 2.27
N GLN A 32 -8.66 -17.60 2.69
CA GLN A 32 -9.08 -17.44 4.07
C GLN A 32 -9.02 -18.82 4.76
N TRP A 33 -8.35 -18.84 5.91
CA TRP A 33 -8.16 -20.07 6.68
C TRP A 33 -9.25 -20.22 7.72
N GLN A 34 -9.63 -21.46 8.04
CA GLN A 34 -10.64 -21.71 9.05
C GLN A 34 -10.18 -21.19 10.42
N ASN A 35 -11.13 -20.61 11.17
CA ASN A 35 -10.91 -20.08 12.52
C ASN A 35 -9.85 -18.98 12.56
N SER A 36 -9.69 -18.26 11.45
CA SER A 36 -8.74 -17.16 11.35
C SER A 36 -9.44 -15.92 10.80
N GLU A 37 -9.07 -14.76 11.31
CA GLU A 37 -9.51 -13.48 10.74
C GLU A 37 -8.52 -12.95 9.72
N GLU A 38 -7.50 -13.76 9.38
CA GLU A 38 -6.51 -13.41 8.40
C GLU A 38 -6.85 -14.02 7.05
N THR A 39 -6.67 -13.23 6.00
CA THR A 39 -6.77 -13.68 4.63
C THR A 39 -5.42 -13.44 3.96
N THR A 40 -4.79 -14.52 3.46
CA THR A 40 -3.53 -14.38 2.72
C THR A 40 -3.84 -13.98 1.29
N LEU A 41 -3.05 -13.04 0.78
CA LEU A 41 -3.26 -12.46 -0.55
C LEU A 41 -1.98 -12.57 -1.38
N SER A 42 -2.14 -12.67 -2.69
CA SER A 42 -1.03 -12.54 -3.64
C SER A 42 -1.42 -11.63 -4.80
N GLU A 43 -0.40 -11.06 -5.45
CA GLU A 43 -0.58 -10.15 -6.58
C GLU A 43 -1.52 -9.02 -6.24
N ILE A 44 -1.08 -8.15 -5.31
CA ILE A 44 -1.91 -7.09 -4.74
C ILE A 44 -1.63 -5.77 -5.45
N ARG A 45 -2.69 -5.09 -5.82
CA ARG A 45 -2.63 -3.72 -6.33
C ARG A 45 -3.68 -2.88 -5.61
N TYR A 46 -3.25 -1.78 -5.02
CA TYR A 46 -4.14 -0.86 -4.33
C TYR A 46 -3.96 0.53 -4.92
N ARG A 47 -5.06 1.16 -5.30
CA ARG A 47 -5.05 2.52 -5.85
C ARG A 47 -5.90 3.40 -4.95
N ALA A 48 -5.34 4.55 -4.56
CA ALA A 48 -6.04 5.55 -3.77
C ALA A 48 -5.92 6.91 -4.43
N GLN A 49 -7.00 7.69 -4.38
CA GLN A 49 -6.99 9.06 -4.86
C GLN A 49 -6.98 9.99 -3.65
N ALA A 50 -6.01 10.90 -3.62
CA ALA A 50 -5.87 11.90 -2.58
C ALA A 50 -6.86 13.06 -2.79
N GLU A 51 -7.08 13.85 -1.75
CA GLU A 51 -7.99 15.00 -1.82
C GLU A 51 -7.56 16.04 -2.86
N ASN A 52 -6.25 16.16 -3.09
CA ASN A 52 -5.71 17.09 -4.10
C ASN A 52 -5.73 16.50 -5.52
N GLY A 53 -6.33 15.34 -5.72
CA GLY A 53 -6.39 14.69 -7.02
C GLY A 53 -5.21 13.79 -7.35
N ALA A 54 -4.19 13.74 -6.51
CA ALA A 54 -3.05 12.84 -6.73
C ALA A 54 -3.48 11.39 -6.66
N VAL A 55 -2.89 10.54 -7.50
CA VAL A 55 -3.20 9.11 -7.57
C VAL A 55 -2.00 8.33 -7.10
N TRP A 56 -2.22 7.45 -6.12
CA TRP A 56 -1.21 6.57 -5.57
C TRP A 56 -1.53 5.13 -5.94
N ASP A 57 -0.55 4.43 -6.50
CA ASP A 57 -0.64 3.00 -6.78
C ASP A 57 0.34 2.26 -5.89
N VAL A 58 -0.14 1.22 -5.20
CA VAL A 58 0.68 0.35 -4.36
C VAL A 58 0.61 -1.05 -4.95
N VAL A 59 1.77 -1.66 -5.17
CA VAL A 59 1.87 -3.00 -5.73
C VAL A 59 2.75 -3.85 -4.82
N ALA A 60 2.30 -5.05 -4.50
CA ALA A 60 3.06 -6.01 -3.69
C ALA A 60 2.80 -7.42 -4.16
N ALA A 61 3.82 -8.29 -4.04
CA ALA A 61 3.69 -9.69 -4.44
C ALA A 61 2.81 -10.48 -3.49
N ALA A 62 2.85 -10.18 -2.19
CA ALA A 62 2.12 -10.93 -1.17
C ALA A 62 1.64 -10.01 -0.05
N GLY A 63 0.66 -10.48 0.70
CA GLY A 63 0.17 -9.76 1.85
C GLY A 63 -0.78 -10.58 2.69
N VAL A 64 -1.18 -9.98 3.81
CA VAL A 64 -2.17 -10.53 4.71
C VAL A 64 -3.17 -9.43 5.03
N PHE A 65 -4.44 -9.75 4.82
CA PHE A 65 -5.53 -8.85 5.18
C PHE A 65 -6.12 -9.28 6.54
N PHE A 66 -6.22 -8.32 7.46
CA PHE A 66 -6.81 -8.51 8.79
C PHE A 66 -8.20 -7.88 8.78
N GLU A 67 -9.23 -8.72 8.62
CA GLU A 67 -10.61 -8.26 8.43
C GLU A 67 -11.15 -7.47 9.63
N ASP A 68 -10.82 -7.91 10.84
CA ASP A 68 -11.33 -7.29 12.07
C ASP A 68 -10.90 -5.84 12.26
N ILE A 69 -9.71 -5.49 11.77
CA ILE A 69 -9.15 -4.15 11.94
C ILE A 69 -8.97 -3.40 10.63
N ASN A 70 -9.35 -3.99 9.51
CA ASN A 70 -9.26 -3.41 8.17
C ASN A 70 -7.85 -2.91 7.84
N GLU A 71 -6.85 -3.76 8.10
CA GLU A 71 -5.45 -3.48 7.81
C GLU A 71 -4.88 -4.52 6.86
N LEU A 72 -3.92 -4.08 6.07
CA LEU A 72 -3.27 -4.91 5.08
C LEU A 72 -1.77 -4.85 5.29
N GLU A 73 -1.15 -6.00 5.54
CA GLU A 73 0.30 -6.09 5.60
C GLU A 73 0.82 -6.55 4.25
N LEU A 74 1.64 -5.72 3.61
CA LEU A 74 2.22 -6.00 2.30
C LEU A 74 3.66 -6.42 2.47
N LYS A 75 4.10 -7.42 1.72
CA LYS A 75 5.44 -7.98 1.86
C LYS A 75 5.97 -8.56 0.55
N ASN A 76 7.23 -8.96 0.57
CA ASN A 76 7.97 -9.54 -0.55
C ASN A 76 8.18 -8.53 -1.67
N GLY A 77 8.45 -7.29 -1.28
CA GLY A 77 8.69 -6.21 -2.23
C GLY A 77 7.44 -5.38 -2.46
N VAL A 78 7.48 -4.13 -2.03
CA VAL A 78 6.38 -3.18 -2.17
C VAL A 78 6.87 -1.99 -2.98
N THR A 79 6.11 -1.62 -4.00
CA THR A 79 6.36 -0.43 -4.80
C THR A 79 5.16 0.49 -4.73
N VAL A 80 5.40 1.75 -4.40
CA VAL A 80 4.36 2.78 -4.36
C VAL A 80 4.72 3.83 -5.40
N LEU A 81 3.78 4.12 -6.28
CA LEU A 81 3.94 5.13 -7.32
C LEU A 81 2.94 6.26 -7.10
N GLU A 82 3.45 7.49 -6.96
CA GLU A 82 2.61 8.67 -6.99
C GLU A 82 2.72 9.24 -8.41
N ARG A 83 1.61 9.18 -9.15
CA ARG A 83 1.63 9.44 -10.60
C ARG A 83 1.82 10.89 -10.98
N THR A 84 1.28 11.81 -10.19
CA THR A 84 1.31 13.23 -10.52
C THR A 84 2.72 13.80 -10.53
N ARG A 85 3.54 13.39 -9.57
CA ARG A 85 4.92 13.88 -9.41
C ARG A 85 5.96 12.88 -9.91
N ASP A 86 5.52 11.75 -10.44
CA ASP A 86 6.40 10.68 -10.91
C ASP A 86 7.38 10.23 -9.81
N ALA A 87 6.88 10.11 -8.60
CA ALA A 87 7.66 9.68 -7.45
C ALA A 87 7.39 8.22 -7.14
N THR A 88 8.44 7.45 -6.86
CA THR A 88 8.35 6.02 -6.57
C THR A 88 8.97 5.75 -5.19
N VAL A 89 8.26 4.97 -4.37
CA VAL A 89 8.75 4.51 -3.08
C VAL A 89 8.90 2.99 -3.15
N GLN A 90 10.04 2.47 -2.75
CA GLN A 90 10.32 1.04 -2.74
C GLN A 90 10.77 0.61 -1.34
N THR A 91 10.20 -0.49 -0.86
CA THR A 91 10.53 -1.08 0.44
C THR A 91 10.20 -2.57 0.41
N GLU A 92 10.69 -3.32 1.37
CA GLU A 92 10.43 -4.76 1.45
C GLU A 92 9.04 -5.07 1.98
N SER A 93 8.58 -4.29 2.96
CA SER A 93 7.25 -4.50 3.56
C SER A 93 6.64 -3.18 4.01
N MET A 94 5.30 -3.18 4.13
CA MET A 94 4.54 -1.99 4.47
C MET A 94 3.22 -2.39 5.10
N ARG A 95 2.77 -1.64 6.10
CA ARG A 95 1.44 -1.80 6.69
C ARG A 95 0.52 -0.71 6.16
N LEU A 96 -0.61 -1.11 5.60
CA LEU A 96 -1.61 -0.20 5.07
C LEU A 96 -2.83 -0.19 5.98
N TYR A 97 -3.13 0.98 6.53
CA TYR A 97 -4.30 1.22 7.39
C TYR A 97 -5.41 1.77 6.50
N MET A 98 -6.29 0.89 6.05
CA MET A 98 -7.22 1.20 4.96
C MET A 98 -8.25 2.26 5.36
N ASP A 99 -8.76 2.21 6.58
CA ASP A 99 -9.73 3.21 7.05
C ASP A 99 -9.15 4.62 7.11
N GLN A 100 -7.88 4.72 7.42
CA GLN A 100 -7.18 6.00 7.56
C GLN A 100 -6.50 6.45 6.28
N LYS A 101 -6.43 5.58 5.28
CA LYS A 101 -5.65 5.78 4.05
C LYS A 101 -4.22 6.21 4.33
N ARG A 102 -3.59 5.47 5.25
CA ARG A 102 -2.21 5.72 5.67
C ARG A 102 -1.43 4.43 5.56
N ALA A 103 -0.14 4.57 5.29
CA ALA A 103 0.77 3.44 5.24
C ALA A 103 2.04 3.77 6.01
N GLN A 104 2.67 2.75 6.56
CA GLN A 104 3.94 2.92 7.26
C GLN A 104 4.79 1.68 7.15
N GLY A 105 6.09 1.87 7.31
CA GLY A 105 7.06 0.78 7.34
C GLY A 105 8.24 1.14 8.20
N GLU A 106 8.87 0.10 8.76
CA GLU A 106 10.01 0.24 9.67
C GLU A 106 11.26 -0.41 9.09
N GLN A 107 11.33 -0.54 7.78
CA GLN A 107 12.47 -1.09 7.08
C GLN A 107 13.03 -0.06 6.10
N GLU A 108 14.21 -0.35 5.57
CA GLU A 108 14.84 0.53 4.58
C GLU A 108 13.87 0.87 3.46
N VAL A 109 13.83 2.14 3.13
CA VAL A 109 12.95 2.70 2.11
C VAL A 109 13.76 3.57 1.16
N VAL A 110 13.42 3.50 -0.13
CA VAL A 110 14.03 4.32 -1.17
C VAL A 110 12.93 5.07 -1.88
N MET A 111 13.02 6.40 -1.90
CA MET A 111 12.12 7.24 -2.65
C MET A 111 12.88 7.88 -3.82
N THR A 112 12.39 7.69 -5.03
CA THR A 112 13.01 8.21 -6.24
C THR A 112 12.05 9.17 -6.93
N SER A 113 12.55 10.33 -7.32
CA SER A 113 11.83 11.26 -8.17
C SER A 113 12.66 11.53 -9.42
N ARG A 114 12.22 12.47 -10.25
CA ARG A 114 12.95 12.76 -11.50
C ARG A 114 14.39 13.21 -11.29
N SER A 115 14.67 13.89 -10.18
CA SER A 115 15.97 14.53 -9.96
C SER A 115 16.60 14.19 -8.63
N SER A 116 16.01 13.28 -7.86
CA SER A 116 16.53 12.96 -6.56
C SER A 116 16.26 11.51 -6.17
N ARG A 117 17.07 11.00 -5.25
CA ARG A 117 16.91 9.70 -4.63
C ARG A 117 17.13 9.88 -3.14
N THR A 118 16.15 9.53 -2.36
CA THR A 118 16.18 9.67 -0.91
C THR A 118 16.03 8.30 -0.26
N THR A 119 16.87 8.00 0.71
CA THR A 119 16.80 6.76 1.48
C THR A 119 16.50 7.06 2.93
N GLY A 120 15.86 6.13 3.62
CA GLY A 120 15.59 6.21 5.04
C GLY A 120 15.44 4.82 5.61
N SER A 121 15.33 4.71 6.92
CA SER A 121 15.16 3.43 7.60
C SER A 121 13.72 3.16 8.02
N ALA A 122 12.84 4.14 7.86
CA ALA A 122 11.41 4.01 8.11
C ALA A 122 10.67 5.07 7.31
N PHE A 123 9.35 4.91 7.17
CA PHE A 123 8.55 5.87 6.42
C PHE A 123 7.10 5.87 6.89
N GLU A 124 6.41 6.96 6.56
CA GLU A 124 4.97 7.09 6.68
C GLU A 124 4.44 7.74 5.40
N LEU A 125 3.31 7.23 4.91
CA LEU A 125 2.60 7.81 3.78
C LEU A 125 1.20 8.19 4.23
N ASP A 126 0.80 9.42 3.97
CA ASP A 126 -0.58 9.83 4.09
C ASP A 126 -1.13 9.93 2.67
N LEU A 127 -1.92 8.92 2.27
CA LEU A 127 -2.43 8.83 0.90
C LEU A 127 -3.57 9.82 0.65
N GLN A 128 -4.22 10.29 1.70
CA GLN A 128 -5.30 11.25 1.57
C GLN A 128 -4.78 12.67 1.32
N SER A 129 -3.75 13.08 2.05
CA SER A 129 -3.13 14.40 1.87
C SER A 129 -1.97 14.38 0.87
N SER A 130 -1.56 13.19 0.43
CA SER A 130 -0.46 12.99 -0.51
C SER A 130 0.89 13.45 0.03
N VAL A 131 1.20 13.05 1.27
CA VAL A 131 2.47 13.39 1.94
C VAL A 131 3.23 12.12 2.28
N ALA A 132 4.49 12.07 1.86
CA ALA A 132 5.41 10.99 2.20
C ALA A 132 6.49 11.54 3.14
N THR A 133 6.74 10.84 4.25
CA THR A 133 7.74 11.22 5.24
C THR A 133 8.71 10.07 5.45
N LEU A 134 9.98 10.29 5.16
CA LEU A 134 11.04 9.32 5.43
C LEU A 134 11.72 9.67 6.74
N LYS A 135 12.09 8.63 7.51
CA LYS A 135 12.65 8.78 8.85
C LYS A 135 13.91 7.92 9.00
N GLY A 136 14.78 8.30 9.90
CA GLY A 136 15.97 7.54 10.28
C GLY A 136 17.03 7.52 9.18
N ASP A 137 18.19 8.07 9.47
CA ASP A 137 19.34 8.11 8.55
C ASP A 137 18.98 8.56 7.13
N VAL A 138 18.17 9.62 7.05
CA VAL A 138 17.66 10.09 5.75
C VAL A 138 18.79 10.75 4.97
N LYS A 139 18.99 10.28 3.74
CA LYS A 139 20.00 10.80 2.81
C LYS A 139 19.38 11.05 1.46
N THR A 140 19.69 12.18 0.87
CA THR A 140 19.18 12.56 -0.44
C THR A 140 20.34 12.83 -1.40
N GLU A 141 20.25 12.25 -2.59
CA GLU A 141 21.18 12.50 -3.68
C GLU A 141 20.43 13.19 -4.81
N TYR A 142 21.03 14.21 -5.41
CA TYR A 142 20.45 14.95 -6.51
C TYR A 142 21.24 14.70 -7.79
N GLU A 143 20.54 14.66 -8.88
CA GLU A 143 21.17 14.59 -10.21
C GLU A 143 21.35 15.99 -10.83
#